data_3fe23e2a10510622d67e1b4707e84ab2
#
_entry.id   3fe23e2a10510622d67e1b4707e84ab2
#
_cell.length_a   1.000
_cell.length_b   1.000
_cell.length_c   1.000
_cell.angle_alpha   90.00
_cell.angle_beta   90.00
_cell.angle_gamma   90.00
#
_symmetry.space_group_name_H-M   'P 1'
#
loop_
_entity.id
_entity.type
_entity.pdbx_description
1 polymer ?
#
loop_
_entity_poly.entity_id
_entity_poly.type
_entity_poly.pdbx_seq_one_letter_code
_entity_poly.pdbx_strand_id
1 'polypeptide(L)' 'MIKWVVNKLLYKHNPECMCGYKMKAFERWSEGFQWVCIWKKCGWEAFDNGNGKLHWMKSK' A
#
# COMPACT_ATOMS: atom_id res chain seq x y z
N MET A 1 -18.20 3.62 1.62
CA MET A 1 -17.66 2.33 2.02
C MET A 1 -16.82 2.48 3.28
N ILE A 2 -16.94 1.54 4.19
CA ILE A 2 -16.24 1.64 5.46
C ILE A 2 -14.82 1.12 5.30
N LYS A 3 -13.87 1.98 5.62
CA LYS A 3 -12.43 1.71 5.44
C LYS A 3 -11.98 0.41 6.12
N TRP A 4 -12.36 0.23 7.37
CA TRP A 4 -11.91 -0.96 8.11
C TRP A 4 -12.48 -2.26 7.55
N VAL A 5 -13.69 -2.23 6.97
CA VAL A 5 -14.27 -3.41 6.35
C VAL A 5 -13.47 -3.81 5.12
N VAL A 6 -13.16 -2.86 4.26
CA VAL A 6 -12.35 -3.11 3.07
C VAL A 6 -10.99 -3.67 3.45
N ASN A 7 -10.32 -3.00 4.40
CA ASN A 7 -9.00 -3.41 4.83
C ASN A 7 -9.01 -4.82 5.44
N LYS A 8 -9.98 -5.09 6.30
CA LYS A 8 -10.02 -6.36 7.03
C LYS A 8 -10.42 -7.52 6.15
N LEU A 9 -11.37 -7.32 5.23
CA LEU A 9 -11.90 -8.41 4.42
C LEU A 9 -11.07 -8.68 3.17
N LEU A 10 -10.57 -7.62 2.53
CA LEU A 10 -9.90 -7.75 1.24
C LEU A 10 -8.38 -7.66 1.33
N TYR A 11 -7.88 -6.81 2.22
CA TYR A 11 -6.45 -6.48 2.23
C TYR A 11 -5.81 -6.64 3.61
N LYS A 12 -6.34 -7.54 4.41
CA LYS A 12 -5.91 -7.67 5.81
C LYS A 12 -4.43 -7.91 6.02
N HIS A 13 -3.76 -8.52 5.04
CA HIS A 13 -2.33 -8.82 5.15
C HIS A 13 -1.44 -7.81 4.45
N ASN A 14 -2.03 -6.83 3.81
CA ASN A 14 -1.27 -5.84 3.06
C ASN A 14 -0.81 -4.70 3.97
N PRO A 15 0.24 -3.95 3.57
CA PRO A 15 0.68 -2.81 4.35
C PRO A 15 -0.42 -1.77 4.47
N GLU A 16 -0.39 -1.02 5.57
CA GLU A 16 -1.36 0.04 5.79
C GLU A 16 -0.79 1.37 5.30
N CYS A 17 -1.59 2.06 4.49
CA CYS A 17 -1.26 3.39 4.03
C CYS A 17 -1.41 4.40 5.15
N MET A 18 -0.71 5.51 5.06
CA MET A 18 -0.82 6.59 6.05
C MET A 18 -2.21 7.18 6.16
N CYS A 19 -3.03 7.05 5.11
CA CYS A 19 -4.39 7.55 5.12
C CYS A 19 -5.38 6.62 5.84
N GLY A 20 -4.92 5.44 6.22
CA GLY A 20 -5.73 4.45 6.92
C GLY A 20 -6.26 3.32 6.06
N TYR A 21 -6.26 3.47 4.75
CA TYR A 21 -6.57 2.36 3.86
C TYR A 21 -5.35 1.46 3.70
N LYS A 22 -5.59 0.20 3.40
CA LYS A 22 -4.51 -0.71 3.05
C LYS A 22 -3.98 -0.40 1.66
N MET A 23 -2.79 -0.90 1.38
CA MET A 23 -2.17 -0.75 0.08
C MET A 23 -2.32 -2.04 -0.70
N LYS A 24 -2.19 -1.95 -2.02
CA LYS A 24 -2.20 -3.13 -2.89
C LYS A 24 -0.88 -3.18 -3.65
N ALA A 25 -0.47 -4.40 -4.03
CA ALA A 25 0.72 -4.56 -4.85
C ALA A 25 0.45 -3.99 -6.23
N PHE A 26 1.26 -3.03 -6.63
CA PHE A 26 1.14 -2.42 -7.94
C PHE A 26 2.10 -3.08 -8.93
N GLU A 27 3.33 -3.28 -8.52
CA GLU A 27 4.33 -3.85 -9.38
C GLU A 27 5.31 -4.69 -8.56
N ARG A 28 5.81 -5.75 -9.17
CA ARG A 28 6.76 -6.63 -8.53
C ARG A 28 8.08 -6.58 -9.31
N TRP A 29 9.14 -6.26 -8.60
CA TRP A 29 10.48 -6.23 -9.19
C TRP A 29 11.35 -7.32 -8.57
N SER A 30 12.48 -7.57 -9.18
CA SER A 30 13.43 -8.53 -8.65
C SER A 30 13.96 -8.13 -7.27
N GLU A 31 13.93 -6.85 -6.96
CA GLU A 31 14.45 -6.32 -5.71
C GLU A 31 13.37 -6.07 -4.65
N GLY A 32 12.10 -6.21 -5.02
CA GLY A 32 11.04 -5.96 -4.06
C GLY A 32 9.71 -5.67 -4.73
N PHE A 33 8.86 -4.96 -4.01
CA PHE A 33 7.51 -4.66 -4.45
C PHE A 33 7.23 -3.19 -4.39
N GLN A 34 6.37 -2.74 -5.30
CA GLN A 34 5.79 -1.41 -5.19
C GLN A 34 4.36 -1.55 -4.71
N TRP A 35 4.02 -0.80 -3.68
CA TRP A 35 2.69 -0.78 -3.09
C TRP A 35 2.04 0.55 -3.36
N VAL A 36 0.74 0.56 -3.68
CA VAL A 36 -0.03 1.80 -3.87
C VAL A 36 -1.27 1.73 -3.00
N CYS A 37 -1.72 2.89 -2.55
CA CYS A 37 -2.94 2.96 -1.76
C CYS A 37 -4.14 2.53 -2.61
N ILE A 38 -5.05 1.76 -2.02
CA ILE A 38 -6.25 1.32 -2.73
C ILE A 38 -7.22 2.47 -3.01
N TRP A 39 -7.07 3.57 -2.28
CA TRP A 39 -7.89 4.75 -2.50
C TRP A 39 -7.20 5.67 -3.49
N LYS A 40 -7.80 5.79 -4.68
CA LYS A 40 -7.18 6.51 -5.80
C LYS A 40 -6.80 7.95 -5.48
N LYS A 41 -7.57 8.61 -4.64
CA LYS A 41 -7.34 10.02 -4.31
C LYS A 41 -6.20 10.24 -3.32
N CYS A 42 -5.72 9.17 -2.70
CA CYS A 42 -4.69 9.28 -1.68
C CYS A 42 -3.33 9.68 -2.27
N GLY A 43 -2.89 8.96 -3.29
CA GLY A 43 -1.63 9.27 -3.96
C GLY A 43 -0.36 8.76 -3.28
N TRP A 44 -0.47 8.12 -2.12
CA TRP A 44 0.70 7.55 -1.45
C TRP A 44 1.12 6.23 -2.09
N GLU A 45 2.43 6.05 -2.20
CA GLU A 45 3.04 4.82 -2.68
C GLU A 45 4.16 4.42 -1.72
N ALA A 46 4.49 3.16 -1.71
CA ALA A 46 5.57 2.66 -0.87
C ALA A 46 6.36 1.61 -1.64
N PHE A 47 7.67 1.61 -1.43
CA PHE A 47 8.56 0.60 -1.99
C PHE A 47 9.07 -0.29 -0.87
N ASP A 48 8.94 -1.59 -1.07
CA ASP A 48 9.51 -2.58 -0.18
C ASP A 48 10.64 -3.26 -0.93
N ASN A 49 11.88 -3.00 -0.53
CA ASN A 49 13.05 -3.60 -1.18
C ASN A 49 13.58 -4.84 -0.46
N GLY A 50 12.68 -5.51 0.25
CA GLY A 50 12.99 -6.81 0.81
C GLY A 50 13.63 -6.80 2.19
N ASN A 51 13.89 -5.64 2.75
CA ASN A 51 14.52 -5.54 4.08
C ASN A 51 13.53 -5.25 5.20
N GLY A 52 12.23 -5.33 4.91
CA GLY A 52 11.20 -5.12 5.91
C GLY A 52 10.81 -3.67 6.14
N LYS A 53 11.43 -2.75 5.43
CA LYS A 53 11.11 -1.33 5.55
C LYS A 53 10.46 -0.80 4.29
N LEU A 54 9.53 0.12 4.46
CA LEU A 54 8.84 0.76 3.34
C LEU A 54 9.39 2.17 3.13
N HIS A 55 9.67 2.47 1.88
CA HIS A 55 10.09 3.82 1.48
C HIS A 55 8.86 4.52 0.91
N TRP A 56 8.40 5.53 1.61
CA TRP A 56 7.16 6.23 1.27
C TRP A 56 7.41 7.32 0.24
N MET A 57 6.53 7.39 -0.75
CA MET A 57 6.55 8.44 -1.75
C MET A 57 5.14 8.90 -2.02
N LYS A 58 4.98 10.15 -2.37
CA LYS A 58 3.67 10.68 -2.72
C LYS A 58 3.70 11.13 -4.18
N SER A 59 2.83 10.53 -5.00
CA SER A 59 2.80 10.79 -6.42
C SER A 59 1.90 11.96 -6.81
N LYS A 60 1.14 12.49 -5.87
CA LYS A 60 0.22 13.60 -6.13
C LYS A 60 0.38 14.72 -5.12
#